data_87a5f09473451cc955e4223adb3fd9de
#
_entry.id   87a5f09473451cc955e4223adb3fd9de
#
_cell.length_a   1.000
_cell.length_b   1.000
_cell.length_c   1.000
_cell.angle_alpha   90.00
_cell.angle_beta   90.00
_cell.angle_gamma   90.00
#
_symmetry.space_group_name_H-M   'P 1'
#
loop_
_entity.id
_entity.type
_entity.pdbx_description
1 polymer ?
#
loop_
_entity_poly.entity_id
_entity_poly.type
_entity_poly.pdbx_seq_one_letter_code
_entity_poly.pdbx_strand_id
1 'polypeptide(L)'
;MDFKPSLLADLGATNARFAITEDGYSYQNPKELKISEYNSMGDLCIAYLSSVNASNIRRGFIGVAAPVIGDVITFINCDLEFSQSELQSSLFPEGLKVVNDLALQAHAVNFLEEDELECIGKKFLDAKGPRILVVPGTGLGMAGIVNEEVVSTEAGHLNIPAKIKNESLDQIIEVFRNKTGRMPTFEDFLSGKGLNFFYCVLSDQEKCSLTNEEILSNYNTDAVCLEVKESMNYLYAAYLRYLALAWGALGGVYLAGSITNSLLFDTKREMSNS
;
A
#
# COMPACT_ATOMS: atom_id res chain seq x y z
N MET A 1 -21.12 -23.48 -4.29
CA MET A 1 -20.64 -23.81 -2.92
C MET A 1 -21.26 -22.78 -2.00
N ASP A 2 -21.92 -23.22 -0.93
CA ASP A 2 -22.45 -22.26 0.04
C ASP A 2 -21.27 -21.58 0.74
N PHE A 3 -21.25 -20.24 0.69
CA PHE A 3 -20.23 -19.46 1.40
C PHE A 3 -20.43 -19.65 2.91
N LYS A 4 -19.33 -19.83 3.64
CA LYS A 4 -19.42 -19.97 5.10
C LYS A 4 -19.01 -18.65 5.76
N PRO A 5 -19.71 -18.22 6.83
CA PRO A 5 -19.34 -17.04 7.58
C PRO A 5 -17.87 -17.02 7.98
N SER A 6 -17.21 -15.89 7.77
CA SER A 6 -15.77 -15.76 7.92
C SER A 6 -15.38 -14.47 8.62
N LEU A 7 -14.33 -14.53 9.43
CA LEU A 7 -13.65 -13.35 9.95
C LEU A 7 -12.85 -12.68 8.83
N LEU A 8 -12.96 -11.38 8.71
CA LEU A 8 -12.07 -10.53 7.94
C LEU A 8 -11.21 -9.70 8.89
N ALA A 9 -9.91 -9.63 8.63
CA ALA A 9 -9.02 -8.78 9.40
C ALA A 9 -8.00 -8.08 8.48
N ASP A 10 -7.70 -6.81 8.80
CA ASP A 10 -6.63 -6.00 8.21
C ASP A 10 -5.73 -5.51 9.34
N LEU A 11 -4.51 -6.04 9.41
CA LEU A 11 -3.55 -5.76 10.46
C LEU A 11 -2.45 -4.81 9.98
N GLY A 12 -2.53 -3.57 10.44
CA GLY A 12 -1.43 -2.61 10.35
C GLY A 12 -0.40 -2.82 11.47
N ALA A 13 0.48 -1.82 11.64
CA ALA A 13 1.49 -1.85 12.71
C ALA A 13 0.94 -1.51 14.11
N THR A 14 -0.14 -0.74 14.20
CA THR A 14 -0.68 -0.20 15.46
C THR A 14 -2.10 -0.69 15.72
N ASN A 15 -2.90 -0.75 14.68
CA ASN A 15 -4.32 -1.08 14.74
C ASN A 15 -4.63 -2.28 13.86
N ALA A 16 -5.60 -3.06 14.31
CA ALA A 16 -6.21 -4.15 13.56
C ALA A 16 -7.69 -3.83 13.33
N ARG A 17 -8.12 -3.90 12.06
CA ARG A 17 -9.52 -3.73 11.67
C ARG A 17 -10.14 -5.08 11.43
N PHE A 18 -11.31 -5.28 11.98
CA PHE A 18 -12.05 -6.53 11.89
C PHE A 18 -13.45 -6.32 11.35
N ALA A 19 -13.94 -7.32 10.64
CA ALA A 19 -15.33 -7.43 10.23
C ALA A 19 -15.71 -8.91 10.10
N ILE A 20 -16.98 -9.18 9.86
CA ILE A 20 -17.51 -10.51 9.52
C ILE A 20 -18.15 -10.42 8.15
N THR A 21 -17.93 -11.43 7.32
CA THR A 21 -18.71 -11.63 6.10
C THR A 21 -19.48 -12.95 6.16
N GLU A 22 -20.73 -12.92 5.70
CA GLU A 22 -21.60 -14.11 5.62
C GLU A 22 -21.74 -14.62 4.19
N ASP A 23 -21.47 -13.77 3.20
CA ASP A 23 -21.69 -14.03 1.77
C ASP A 23 -20.42 -13.87 0.91
N GLY A 24 -19.34 -13.31 1.47
CA GLY A 24 -18.10 -13.00 0.77
C GLY A 24 -18.11 -11.69 -0.04
N TYR A 25 -19.23 -10.96 -0.04
CA TYR A 25 -19.39 -9.69 -0.79
C TYR A 25 -19.65 -8.50 0.13
N SER A 26 -20.39 -8.72 1.20
CA SER A 26 -20.70 -7.70 2.21
C SER A 26 -19.98 -7.98 3.53
N TYR A 27 -19.83 -6.96 4.35
CA TYR A 27 -19.27 -7.13 5.71
C TYR A 27 -20.15 -6.48 6.76
N GLN A 28 -20.09 -7.01 7.98
CA GLN A 28 -20.86 -6.58 9.12
C GLN A 28 -19.95 -6.39 10.34
N ASN A 29 -20.44 -5.63 11.30
CA ASN A 29 -19.79 -5.42 12.60
C ASN A 29 -18.34 -4.91 12.51
N PRO A 30 -18.02 -3.88 11.68
CA PRO A 30 -16.66 -3.38 11.62
C PRO A 30 -16.21 -2.79 12.94
N LYS A 31 -15.00 -3.17 13.39
CA LYS A 31 -14.36 -2.65 14.60
C LYS A 31 -12.86 -2.51 14.39
N GLU A 32 -12.29 -1.50 15.03
CA GLU A 32 -10.85 -1.31 15.13
C GLU A 32 -10.39 -1.57 16.57
N LEU A 33 -9.32 -2.34 16.72
CA LEU A 33 -8.68 -2.67 17.99
C LEU A 33 -7.21 -2.29 17.95
N LYS A 34 -6.66 -1.85 19.07
CA LYS A 34 -5.23 -1.56 19.19
C LYS A 34 -4.45 -2.84 19.44
N ILE A 35 -3.47 -3.14 18.61
CA ILE A 35 -2.66 -4.36 18.72
C ILE A 35 -1.95 -4.44 20.07
N SER A 36 -1.43 -3.31 20.57
CA SER A 36 -0.70 -3.25 21.85
C SER A 36 -1.50 -3.61 23.10
N GLU A 37 -2.82 -3.74 23.01
CA GLU A 37 -3.69 -4.13 24.13
C GLU A 37 -3.83 -5.66 24.27
N TYR A 38 -3.23 -6.44 23.35
CA TYR A 38 -3.37 -7.90 23.30
C TYR A 38 -2.00 -8.58 23.25
N ASN A 39 -1.91 -9.77 23.84
CA ASN A 39 -0.65 -10.51 23.92
C ASN A 39 -0.36 -11.38 22.68
N SER A 40 -1.40 -11.71 21.90
CA SER A 40 -1.28 -12.56 20.73
C SER A 40 -2.33 -12.25 19.67
N MET A 41 -2.10 -12.73 18.45
CA MET A 41 -3.08 -12.66 17.36
C MET A 41 -4.36 -13.45 17.72
N GLY A 42 -4.21 -14.57 18.44
CA GLY A 42 -5.34 -15.36 18.92
C GLY A 42 -6.23 -14.57 19.87
N ASP A 43 -5.63 -13.89 20.88
CA ASP A 43 -6.37 -13.05 21.84
C ASP A 43 -7.11 -11.92 21.13
N LEU A 44 -6.48 -11.30 20.16
CA LEU A 44 -7.04 -10.20 19.36
C LEU A 44 -8.29 -10.68 18.58
N CYS A 45 -8.20 -11.84 17.92
CA CYS A 45 -9.33 -12.45 17.22
C CYS A 45 -10.45 -12.84 18.17
N ILE A 46 -10.13 -13.46 19.31
CA ILE A 46 -11.12 -13.88 20.32
C ILE A 46 -11.84 -12.67 20.90
N ALA A 47 -11.11 -11.61 21.24
CA ALA A 47 -11.69 -10.38 21.78
C ALA A 47 -12.70 -9.77 20.79
N TYR A 48 -12.33 -9.67 19.50
CA TYR A 48 -13.26 -9.19 18.49
C TYR A 48 -14.49 -10.09 18.37
N LEU A 49 -14.32 -11.40 18.12
CA LEU A 49 -15.42 -12.35 17.94
C LEU A 49 -16.37 -12.38 19.13
N SER A 50 -15.83 -12.32 20.36
CA SER A 50 -16.63 -12.23 21.58
C SER A 50 -17.44 -10.94 21.65
N SER A 51 -16.82 -9.81 21.25
CA SER A 51 -17.45 -8.49 21.30
C SER A 51 -18.65 -8.33 20.35
N VAL A 52 -18.77 -9.21 19.36
CA VAL A 52 -19.86 -9.22 18.35
C VAL A 52 -20.74 -10.48 18.43
N ASN A 53 -20.57 -11.30 19.48
CA ASN A 53 -21.28 -12.56 19.68
C ASN A 53 -21.16 -13.57 18.55
N ALA A 54 -19.98 -13.63 17.91
CA ALA A 54 -19.71 -14.44 16.73
C ALA A 54 -18.67 -15.56 16.97
N SER A 55 -18.69 -16.15 18.15
CA SER A 55 -17.76 -17.23 18.56
C SER A 55 -17.89 -18.52 17.73
N ASN A 56 -18.90 -18.63 16.90
CA ASN A 56 -19.13 -19.73 15.97
C ASN A 56 -18.38 -19.60 14.63
N ILE A 57 -17.74 -18.49 14.35
CA ILE A 57 -16.93 -18.28 13.15
C ILE A 57 -15.71 -19.19 13.21
N ARG A 58 -15.50 -20.00 12.15
CA ARG A 58 -14.45 -21.04 12.06
C ARG A 58 -13.56 -20.86 10.84
N ARG A 59 -13.69 -19.75 10.12
CA ARG A 59 -12.86 -19.39 8.96
C ARG A 59 -12.35 -17.96 9.11
N GLY A 60 -11.14 -17.69 8.59
CA GLY A 60 -10.51 -16.38 8.66
C GLY A 60 -9.81 -16.00 7.35
N PHE A 61 -9.92 -14.73 7.00
CA PHE A 61 -9.13 -14.06 5.97
C PHE A 61 -8.44 -12.86 6.60
N ILE A 62 -7.11 -12.87 6.61
CA ILE A 62 -6.31 -11.89 7.35
C ILE A 62 -5.31 -11.23 6.40
N GLY A 63 -5.44 -9.92 6.19
CA GLY A 63 -4.44 -9.06 5.58
C GLY A 63 -3.43 -8.60 6.64
N VAL A 64 -2.15 -8.65 6.35
CA VAL A 64 -1.07 -8.27 7.27
C VAL A 64 -0.08 -7.33 6.61
N ALA A 65 0.31 -6.25 7.29
CA ALA A 65 1.38 -5.35 6.88
C ALA A 65 2.77 -5.99 7.15
N ALA A 66 2.95 -7.20 6.66
CA ALA A 66 4.18 -8.00 6.82
C ALA A 66 4.36 -8.95 5.63
N PRO A 67 5.59 -9.38 5.32
CA PRO A 67 5.83 -10.46 4.37
C PRO A 67 5.17 -11.77 4.84
N VAL A 68 4.48 -12.46 3.93
CA VAL A 68 3.87 -13.77 4.19
C VAL A 68 4.75 -14.84 3.56
N ILE A 69 5.78 -15.28 4.30
CA ILE A 69 6.76 -16.27 3.85
C ILE A 69 6.83 -17.38 4.91
N GLY A 70 6.37 -18.58 4.54
CA GLY A 70 6.32 -19.72 5.48
C GLY A 70 5.18 -19.64 6.48
N ASP A 71 5.29 -20.34 7.60
CA ASP A 71 4.22 -20.46 8.59
C ASP A 71 4.15 -19.31 9.59
N VAL A 72 5.32 -18.81 10.02
CA VAL A 72 5.41 -17.76 11.03
C VAL A 72 5.38 -16.39 10.37
N ILE A 73 4.45 -15.55 10.79
CA ILE A 73 4.33 -14.15 10.37
C ILE A 73 4.91 -13.27 11.46
N THR A 74 5.93 -12.49 11.10
CA THR A 74 6.61 -11.54 11.99
C THR A 74 6.44 -10.13 11.46
N PHE A 75 5.89 -9.23 12.25
CA PHE A 75 5.73 -7.82 11.88
C PHE A 75 7.04 -7.06 12.09
N ILE A 76 7.34 -6.14 11.16
CA ILE A 76 8.58 -5.34 11.22
C ILE A 76 8.43 -4.19 12.22
N ASN A 77 7.22 -3.65 12.37
CA ASN A 77 6.95 -2.40 13.09
C ASN A 77 6.18 -2.59 14.41
N CYS A 78 5.97 -3.82 14.85
CA CYS A 78 5.40 -4.16 16.17
C CYS A 78 5.90 -5.53 16.60
N ASP A 79 5.82 -5.81 17.90
CA ASP A 79 6.30 -7.09 18.50
C ASP A 79 5.29 -8.24 18.32
N LEU A 80 4.39 -8.16 17.34
CA LEU A 80 3.43 -9.21 17.07
C LEU A 80 4.04 -10.26 16.15
N GLU A 81 3.95 -11.51 16.58
CA GLU A 81 4.31 -12.69 15.81
C GLU A 81 3.25 -13.77 16.00
N PHE A 82 2.95 -14.54 14.96
CA PHE A 82 2.05 -15.69 15.08
C PHE A 82 2.31 -16.75 14.00
N SER A 83 2.01 -18.02 14.34
CA SER A 83 2.00 -19.14 13.40
C SER A 83 0.63 -19.25 12.75
N GLN A 84 0.61 -19.33 11.41
CA GLN A 84 -0.62 -19.52 10.63
C GLN A 84 -1.27 -20.87 10.96
N SER A 85 -0.47 -21.95 11.07
CA SER A 85 -0.96 -23.30 11.36
C SER A 85 -1.54 -23.42 12.77
N GLU A 86 -0.91 -22.78 13.77
CA GLU A 86 -1.45 -22.72 15.15
C GLU A 86 -2.75 -21.92 15.23
N LEU A 87 -2.80 -20.76 14.60
CA LEU A 87 -4.00 -19.91 14.56
C LEU A 87 -5.13 -20.63 13.81
N GLN A 88 -4.82 -21.31 12.71
CA GLN A 88 -5.81 -22.12 11.99
C GLN A 88 -6.35 -23.25 12.85
N SER A 89 -5.49 -24.03 13.47
CA SER A 89 -5.93 -25.20 14.26
C SER A 89 -6.73 -24.80 15.48
N SER A 90 -6.41 -23.68 16.13
CA SER A 90 -7.05 -23.23 17.36
C SER A 90 -8.36 -22.48 17.12
N LEU A 91 -8.41 -21.57 16.14
CA LEU A 91 -9.57 -20.67 15.94
C LEU A 91 -10.29 -20.90 14.61
N PHE A 92 -9.58 -21.23 13.53
CA PHE A 92 -10.13 -21.29 12.17
C PHE A 92 -9.97 -22.65 11.50
N PRO A 93 -10.41 -23.77 12.13
CA PRO A 93 -10.19 -25.13 11.63
C PRO A 93 -10.88 -25.40 10.27
N GLU A 94 -11.82 -24.58 9.86
CA GLU A 94 -12.46 -24.69 8.54
C GLU A 94 -11.72 -23.91 7.44
N GLY A 95 -10.64 -23.21 7.78
CA GLY A 95 -9.73 -22.53 6.86
C GLY A 95 -9.28 -21.17 7.36
N LEU A 96 -8.00 -20.92 7.19
CA LEU A 96 -7.37 -19.61 7.40
C LEU A 96 -6.58 -19.26 6.13
N LYS A 97 -6.77 -18.03 5.65
CA LYS A 97 -5.92 -17.46 4.60
C LYS A 97 -5.30 -16.18 5.15
N VAL A 98 -3.97 -16.12 5.16
CA VAL A 98 -3.21 -14.92 5.48
C VAL A 98 -2.56 -14.41 4.20
N VAL A 99 -2.66 -13.12 3.94
CA VAL A 99 -2.06 -12.47 2.77
C VAL A 99 -1.42 -11.15 3.19
N ASN A 100 -0.42 -10.71 2.45
CA ASN A 100 0.10 -9.36 2.64
C ASN A 100 -0.98 -8.31 2.29
N ASP A 101 -0.98 -7.16 2.97
CA ASP A 101 -1.95 -6.07 2.80
C ASP A 101 -2.01 -5.54 1.35
N LEU A 102 -0.86 -5.41 0.70
CA LEU A 102 -0.79 -5.04 -0.72
C LEU A 102 -1.42 -6.11 -1.62
N ALA A 103 -1.17 -7.40 -1.34
CA ALA A 103 -1.77 -8.50 -2.08
C ALA A 103 -3.31 -8.50 -1.90
N LEU A 104 -3.80 -8.16 -0.70
CA LEU A 104 -5.23 -8.01 -0.45
C LEU A 104 -5.83 -6.87 -1.31
N GLN A 105 -5.17 -5.70 -1.34
CA GLN A 105 -5.59 -4.59 -2.20
C GLN A 105 -5.55 -4.96 -3.70
N ALA A 106 -4.52 -5.71 -4.13
CA ALA A 106 -4.43 -6.17 -5.51
C ALA A 106 -5.54 -7.18 -5.87
N HIS A 107 -5.94 -8.05 -4.94
CA HIS A 107 -7.13 -8.90 -5.14
C HIS A 107 -8.40 -8.08 -5.31
N ALA A 108 -8.56 -6.98 -4.57
CA ALA A 108 -9.73 -6.10 -4.68
C ALA A 108 -9.87 -5.48 -6.08
N VAL A 109 -8.77 -5.24 -6.81
CA VAL A 109 -8.81 -4.71 -8.18
C VAL A 109 -9.65 -5.59 -9.13
N ASN A 110 -9.79 -6.90 -8.85
CA ASN A 110 -10.61 -7.80 -9.66
C ASN A 110 -12.13 -7.56 -9.52
N PHE A 111 -12.54 -6.83 -8.49
CA PHE A 111 -13.94 -6.62 -8.10
C PHE A 111 -14.38 -5.16 -8.19
N LEU A 112 -13.45 -4.24 -8.53
CA LEU A 112 -13.78 -2.81 -8.68
C LEU A 112 -14.63 -2.60 -9.93
N GLU A 113 -15.73 -1.87 -9.76
CA GLU A 113 -16.57 -1.41 -10.85
C GLU A 113 -16.02 -0.11 -11.46
N GLU A 114 -16.47 0.24 -12.66
CA GLU A 114 -15.94 1.41 -13.39
C GLU A 114 -16.18 2.75 -12.68
N ASP A 115 -17.26 2.88 -11.94
CA ASP A 115 -17.64 4.06 -11.18
C ASP A 115 -16.85 4.22 -9.86
N GLU A 116 -16.14 3.18 -9.42
CA GLU A 116 -15.22 3.21 -8.29
C GLU A 116 -13.80 3.64 -8.71
N LEU A 117 -13.56 3.85 -10.01
CA LEU A 117 -12.25 4.16 -10.58
C LEU A 117 -12.23 5.54 -11.24
N GLU A 118 -11.22 6.33 -10.87
CA GLU A 118 -10.91 7.56 -11.61
C GLU A 118 -9.88 7.27 -12.71
N CYS A 119 -10.26 7.52 -13.97
CA CYS A 119 -9.39 7.27 -15.10
C CYS A 119 -8.42 8.42 -15.35
N ILE A 120 -7.12 8.15 -15.23
CA ILE A 120 -6.07 9.13 -15.54
C ILE A 120 -5.63 8.95 -16.99
N GLY A 121 -5.94 9.93 -17.83
CA GLY A 121 -5.58 9.91 -19.26
C GLY A 121 -6.66 9.28 -20.14
N LYS A 122 -6.24 8.56 -21.20
CA LYS A 122 -7.17 7.92 -22.12
C LYS A 122 -7.53 6.52 -21.65
N LYS A 123 -8.83 6.25 -21.57
CA LYS A 123 -9.35 4.91 -21.33
C LYS A 123 -9.23 4.09 -22.62
N PHE A 124 -8.57 2.96 -22.54
CA PHE A 124 -8.58 1.94 -23.59
C PHE A 124 -9.63 0.89 -23.20
N LEU A 125 -10.77 0.94 -23.86
CA LEU A 125 -11.84 -0.05 -23.65
C LEU A 125 -11.35 -1.41 -24.14
N ASP A 126 -11.72 -2.48 -23.39
CA ASP A 126 -11.47 -3.88 -23.73
C ASP A 126 -9.99 -4.33 -23.77
N ALA A 127 -9.06 -3.58 -23.24
CA ALA A 127 -7.69 -4.04 -23.12
C ALA A 127 -7.61 -5.18 -22.08
N LYS A 128 -7.41 -6.41 -22.60
CA LYS A 128 -7.20 -7.61 -21.76
C LYS A 128 -5.70 -7.84 -21.61
N GLY A 129 -5.30 -8.28 -20.42
CA GLY A 129 -3.90 -8.60 -20.17
C GLY A 129 -3.53 -8.44 -18.70
N PRO A 130 -2.26 -8.58 -18.36
CA PRO A 130 -1.77 -8.32 -17.03
C PRO A 130 -2.12 -6.90 -16.56
N ARG A 131 -2.42 -6.78 -15.28
CA ARG A 131 -2.65 -5.52 -14.56
C ARG A 131 -1.58 -5.38 -13.48
N ILE A 132 -1.30 -4.17 -13.08
CA ILE A 132 -0.43 -3.90 -11.94
C ILE A 132 -1.12 -2.93 -10.99
N LEU A 133 -0.90 -3.12 -9.69
CA LEU A 133 -1.26 -2.17 -8.64
C LEU A 133 0.01 -1.58 -8.04
N VAL A 134 0.07 -0.26 -7.91
CA VAL A 134 1.20 0.47 -7.30
C VAL A 134 0.68 1.37 -6.18
N VAL A 135 1.28 1.24 -5.00
CA VAL A 135 0.83 1.92 -3.78
C VAL A 135 2.01 2.56 -3.06
N PRO A 136 2.35 3.83 -3.36
CA PRO A 136 3.29 4.58 -2.56
C PRO A 136 2.64 5.02 -1.24
N GLY A 137 3.33 4.74 -0.13
CA GLY A 137 2.89 5.02 1.23
C GLY A 137 4.07 5.19 2.18
N THR A 138 4.11 4.45 3.28
CA THR A 138 5.31 4.34 4.15
C THR A 138 6.49 3.76 3.37
N GLY A 139 6.23 2.76 2.52
CA GLY A 139 7.11 2.20 1.50
C GLY A 139 6.51 2.37 0.11
N LEU A 140 6.97 1.56 -0.85
CA LEU A 140 6.49 1.54 -2.23
C LEU A 140 6.06 0.12 -2.61
N GLY A 141 4.78 -0.18 -2.44
CA GLY A 141 4.21 -1.46 -2.80
C GLY A 141 3.91 -1.59 -4.29
N MET A 142 4.15 -2.79 -4.84
CA MET A 142 3.75 -3.17 -6.19
C MET A 142 3.33 -4.63 -6.25
N ALA A 143 2.17 -4.90 -6.84
CA ALA A 143 1.70 -6.25 -7.14
C ALA A 143 1.25 -6.36 -8.60
N GLY A 144 1.55 -7.50 -9.22
CA GLY A 144 1.03 -7.87 -10.52
C GLY A 144 -0.26 -8.67 -10.38
N ILE A 145 -1.12 -8.60 -11.40
CA ILE A 145 -2.36 -9.38 -11.48
C ILE A 145 -2.40 -10.02 -12.87
N VAL A 146 -2.36 -11.35 -12.91
CA VAL A 146 -2.34 -12.13 -14.16
C VAL A 146 -3.43 -13.20 -14.08
N ASN A 147 -4.41 -13.17 -14.99
CA ASN A 147 -5.57 -14.08 -14.97
C ASN A 147 -6.26 -14.12 -13.60
N GLU A 148 -6.48 -12.93 -12.98
CA GLU A 148 -7.08 -12.73 -11.64
C GLU A 148 -6.20 -13.18 -10.46
N GLU A 149 -5.11 -13.89 -10.71
CA GLU A 149 -4.14 -14.26 -9.68
C GLU A 149 -3.19 -13.11 -9.36
N VAL A 150 -2.98 -12.86 -8.07
CA VAL A 150 -2.07 -11.82 -7.57
C VAL A 150 -0.67 -12.37 -7.43
N VAL A 151 0.29 -11.64 -7.98
CA VAL A 151 1.73 -11.90 -7.85
C VAL A 151 2.36 -10.79 -7.02
N SER A 152 2.71 -11.09 -5.78
CA SER A 152 3.44 -10.16 -4.91
C SER A 152 4.86 -9.92 -5.43
N THR A 153 5.34 -8.68 -5.34
CA THR A 153 6.69 -8.31 -5.78
C THR A 153 7.34 -7.33 -4.81
N GLU A 154 8.65 -7.23 -4.91
CA GLU A 154 9.47 -6.24 -4.21
C GLU A 154 10.03 -5.20 -5.21
N ALA A 155 9.25 -4.84 -6.22
CA ALA A 155 9.69 -3.94 -7.28
C ALA A 155 10.02 -2.50 -6.80
N GLY A 156 9.51 -2.08 -5.63
CA GLY A 156 9.93 -0.84 -4.98
C GLY A 156 11.43 -0.78 -4.69
N HIS A 157 12.06 -1.93 -4.48
CA HIS A 157 13.51 -2.05 -4.22
C HIS A 157 14.39 -2.06 -5.47
N LEU A 158 13.82 -1.89 -6.66
CA LEU A 158 14.62 -1.68 -7.88
C LEU A 158 15.40 -0.36 -7.78
N ASN A 159 16.65 -0.40 -8.18
CA ASN A 159 17.49 0.80 -8.20
C ASN A 159 16.97 1.83 -9.23
N ILE A 160 17.02 3.09 -8.87
CA ILE A 160 16.78 4.19 -9.80
C ILE A 160 17.92 4.21 -10.82
N PRO A 161 17.65 4.44 -12.13
CA PRO A 161 18.69 4.60 -13.14
C PRO A 161 19.67 5.72 -12.80
N ALA A 162 20.96 5.49 -13.04
CA ALA A 162 22.03 6.42 -12.68
C ALA A 162 21.94 7.81 -13.36
N LYS A 163 21.16 7.93 -14.43
CA LYS A 163 20.85 9.19 -15.10
C LYS A 163 19.37 9.28 -15.42
N ILE A 164 18.74 10.31 -14.90
CA ILE A 164 17.40 10.73 -15.21
C ILE A 164 17.52 12.14 -15.79
N LYS A 165 16.81 12.45 -16.86
CA LYS A 165 16.86 13.79 -17.49
C LYS A 165 16.07 14.81 -16.67
N ASN A 166 16.49 15.04 -15.41
CA ASN A 166 15.91 16.01 -14.50
C ASN A 166 17.02 16.45 -13.53
N GLU A 167 17.37 17.74 -13.55
CA GLU A 167 18.52 18.29 -12.81
C GLU A 167 18.33 18.16 -11.30
N SER A 168 17.14 18.43 -10.79
CA SER A 168 16.82 18.30 -9.35
C SER A 168 16.96 16.85 -8.87
N LEU A 169 16.50 15.89 -9.66
CA LEU A 169 16.65 14.46 -9.34
C LEU A 169 18.11 14.02 -9.37
N ASP A 170 18.92 14.52 -10.33
CA ASP A 170 20.35 14.20 -10.40
C ASP A 170 21.06 14.72 -9.12
N GLN A 171 20.74 15.94 -8.66
CA GLN A 171 21.24 16.49 -7.38
C GLN A 171 20.80 15.63 -6.18
N ILE A 172 19.52 15.28 -6.11
CA ILE A 172 18.97 14.49 -5.01
C ILE A 172 19.62 13.09 -4.95
N ILE A 173 19.81 12.44 -6.10
CA ILE A 173 20.50 11.15 -6.21
C ILE A 173 21.94 11.27 -5.73
N GLU A 174 22.66 12.32 -6.11
CA GLU A 174 24.05 12.54 -5.71
C GLU A 174 24.16 12.75 -4.19
N VAL A 175 23.30 13.59 -3.60
CA VAL A 175 23.25 13.79 -2.15
C VAL A 175 22.94 12.49 -1.42
N PHE A 176 21.98 11.69 -1.92
CA PHE A 176 21.65 10.39 -1.34
C PHE A 176 22.86 9.43 -1.36
N ARG A 177 23.52 9.31 -2.52
CA ARG A 177 24.72 8.47 -2.67
C ARG A 177 25.85 8.88 -1.73
N ASN A 178 26.10 10.18 -1.60
CA ASN A 178 27.13 10.70 -0.72
C ASN A 178 26.81 10.42 0.76
N LYS A 179 25.53 10.47 1.16
CA LYS A 179 25.09 10.16 2.53
C LYS A 179 25.07 8.67 2.87
N THR A 180 24.70 7.81 1.92
CA THR A 180 24.42 6.38 2.18
C THR A 180 25.46 5.42 1.63
N GLY A 181 26.29 5.84 0.69
CA GLY A 181 27.27 5.01 0.00
C GLY A 181 26.66 4.03 -1.03
N ARG A 182 25.34 4.10 -1.30
CA ARG A 182 24.65 3.22 -2.25
C ARG A 182 23.78 3.98 -3.23
N MET A 183 23.36 3.32 -4.31
CA MET A 183 22.32 3.85 -5.20
C MET A 183 20.96 3.82 -4.50
N PRO A 184 20.11 4.86 -4.71
CA PRO A 184 18.75 4.84 -4.21
C PRO A 184 17.90 3.83 -4.98
N THR A 185 16.96 3.23 -4.26
CA THR A 185 15.85 2.47 -4.85
C THR A 185 14.67 3.41 -5.14
N PHE A 186 13.69 2.94 -5.92
CA PHE A 186 12.46 3.71 -6.11
C PHE A 186 11.73 3.95 -4.79
N GLU A 187 11.73 3.00 -3.86
CA GLU A 187 11.13 3.15 -2.53
C GLU A 187 11.81 4.23 -1.69
N ASP A 188 13.14 4.34 -1.74
CA ASP A 188 13.86 5.40 -1.01
C ASP A 188 13.30 6.79 -1.34
N PHE A 189 12.76 6.97 -2.54
CA PHE A 189 12.29 8.26 -3.03
C PHE A 189 10.76 8.34 -3.17
N LEU A 190 10.09 7.31 -3.68
CA LEU A 190 8.65 7.29 -3.87
C LEU A 190 7.90 6.77 -2.62
N SER A 191 8.23 7.35 -1.47
CA SER A 191 7.64 7.04 -0.16
C SER A 191 7.54 8.31 0.69
N GLY A 192 6.88 8.22 1.83
CA GLY A 192 6.79 9.33 2.77
C GLY A 192 8.17 9.81 3.26
N LYS A 193 9.13 8.92 3.45
CA LYS A 193 10.51 9.26 3.81
C LYS A 193 11.23 9.96 2.64
N GLY A 194 10.99 9.50 1.42
CA GLY A 194 11.54 10.09 0.21
C GLY A 194 11.07 11.54 0.02
N LEU A 195 9.79 11.79 0.25
CA LEU A 195 9.21 13.13 0.16
C LEU A 195 9.93 14.12 1.09
N ASN A 196 10.11 13.75 2.35
CA ASN A 196 10.88 14.55 3.31
C ASN A 196 12.33 14.76 2.87
N PHE A 197 12.96 13.71 2.32
CA PHE A 197 14.34 13.79 1.84
C PHE A 197 14.48 14.78 0.67
N PHE A 198 13.57 14.75 -0.30
CA PHE A 198 13.52 15.69 -1.41
C PHE A 198 13.42 17.13 -0.91
N TYR A 199 12.47 17.38 -0.01
CA TYR A 199 12.30 18.72 0.56
C TYR A 199 13.55 19.21 1.26
N CYS A 200 14.18 18.38 2.10
CA CYS A 200 15.42 18.74 2.80
C CYS A 200 16.57 19.08 1.83
N VAL A 201 16.74 18.30 0.77
CA VAL A 201 17.80 18.55 -0.23
C VAL A 201 17.56 19.84 -0.99
N LEU A 202 16.32 20.06 -1.47
CA LEU A 202 15.99 21.22 -2.30
C LEU A 202 15.86 22.52 -1.50
N SER A 203 15.56 22.45 -0.20
CA SER A 203 15.51 23.60 0.71
C SER A 203 16.83 23.88 1.43
N ASP A 204 17.86 23.05 1.20
CA ASP A 204 19.15 23.10 1.93
C ASP A 204 18.98 23.02 3.47
N GLN A 205 18.07 22.16 3.94
CA GLN A 205 17.78 21.95 5.35
C GLN A 205 18.27 20.57 5.81
N GLU A 206 18.81 20.48 7.02
CA GLU A 206 19.21 19.19 7.62
C GLU A 206 17.98 18.36 8.06
N LYS A 207 16.91 19.03 8.48
CA LYS A 207 15.65 18.40 8.92
C LYS A 207 14.47 19.07 8.25
N CYS A 208 13.56 18.26 7.79
CA CYS A 208 12.31 18.75 7.24
C CYS A 208 11.49 19.44 8.34
N SER A 209 11.06 20.67 8.06
CA SER A 209 10.21 21.47 8.96
C SER A 209 8.71 21.27 8.66
N LEU A 210 8.37 20.64 7.55
CA LEU A 210 7.01 20.39 7.08
C LEU A 210 6.66 18.91 7.17
N THR A 211 5.39 18.63 7.38
CA THR A 211 4.82 17.30 7.22
C THR A 211 4.68 16.94 5.74
N ASN A 212 4.52 15.65 5.43
CA ASN A 212 4.28 15.19 4.05
C ASN A 212 3.05 15.87 3.42
N GLU A 213 1.99 16.05 4.20
CA GLU A 213 0.76 16.70 3.75
C GLU A 213 1.00 18.19 3.43
N GLU A 214 1.77 18.90 4.28
CA GLU A 214 2.12 20.30 4.05
C GLU A 214 3.00 20.46 2.80
N ILE A 215 3.99 19.58 2.59
CA ILE A 215 4.83 19.61 1.38
C ILE A 215 3.96 19.45 0.12
N LEU A 216 3.06 18.44 0.12
CA LEU A 216 2.21 18.14 -1.03
C LEU A 216 1.05 19.11 -1.23
N SER A 217 0.65 19.89 -0.21
CA SER A 217 -0.43 20.89 -0.31
C SER A 217 0.06 22.30 -0.63
N ASN A 218 1.29 22.63 -0.24
CA ASN A 218 1.84 23.99 -0.37
C ASN A 218 2.48 24.28 -1.74
N TYR A 219 2.42 23.37 -2.71
CA TYR A 219 3.07 23.54 -4.01
C TYR A 219 2.62 24.81 -4.80
N ASN A 220 1.46 25.37 -4.50
CA ASN A 220 0.99 26.60 -5.11
C ASN A 220 1.57 27.89 -4.48
N THR A 221 2.16 27.80 -3.29
CA THR A 221 2.64 28.95 -2.50
C THR A 221 4.11 28.87 -2.14
N ASP A 222 4.72 27.70 -2.27
CA ASP A 222 6.13 27.43 -1.96
C ASP A 222 6.81 26.79 -3.17
N ALA A 223 7.84 27.46 -3.68
CA ALA A 223 8.58 27.00 -4.86
C ALA A 223 9.34 25.68 -4.62
N VAL A 224 9.82 25.45 -3.40
CA VAL A 224 10.48 24.18 -3.05
C VAL A 224 9.47 23.04 -3.03
N CYS A 225 8.30 23.26 -2.46
CA CYS A 225 7.21 22.27 -2.48
C CYS A 225 6.77 21.93 -3.91
N LEU A 226 6.71 22.93 -4.80
CA LEU A 226 6.42 22.70 -6.21
C LEU A 226 7.50 21.83 -6.87
N GLU A 227 8.76 22.15 -6.67
CA GLU A 227 9.88 21.40 -7.24
C GLU A 227 9.94 19.96 -6.71
N VAL A 228 9.64 19.74 -5.44
CA VAL A 228 9.47 18.40 -4.84
C VAL A 228 8.37 17.64 -5.57
N LYS A 229 7.18 18.24 -5.71
CA LYS A 229 6.02 17.61 -6.37
C LYS A 229 6.34 17.26 -7.83
N GLU A 230 6.96 18.16 -8.58
CA GLU A 230 7.33 17.93 -9.98
C GLU A 230 8.39 16.83 -10.12
N SER A 231 9.41 16.83 -9.29
CA SER A 231 10.47 15.82 -9.28
C SER A 231 9.93 14.44 -8.91
N MET A 232 9.06 14.36 -7.90
CA MET A 232 8.40 13.10 -7.54
C MET A 232 7.47 12.60 -8.64
N ASN A 233 6.67 13.47 -9.25
CA ASN A 233 5.80 13.09 -10.38
C ASN A 233 6.61 12.56 -11.57
N TYR A 234 7.72 13.20 -11.88
CA TYR A 234 8.62 12.73 -12.96
C TYR A 234 9.16 11.33 -12.66
N LEU A 235 9.65 11.11 -11.43
CA LEU A 235 10.19 9.83 -11.01
C LEU A 235 9.09 8.74 -10.96
N TYR A 236 7.90 9.10 -10.44
CA TYR A 236 6.77 8.20 -10.38
C TYR A 236 6.30 7.76 -11.78
N ALA A 237 6.18 8.70 -12.71
CA ALA A 237 5.84 8.39 -14.10
C ALA A 237 6.90 7.47 -14.75
N ALA A 238 8.18 7.69 -14.48
CA ALA A 238 9.26 6.81 -14.96
C ALA A 238 9.14 5.39 -14.39
N TYR A 239 8.88 5.27 -13.11
CA TYR A 239 8.66 3.99 -12.43
C TYR A 239 7.46 3.23 -13.01
N LEU A 240 6.30 3.89 -13.12
CA LEU A 240 5.10 3.31 -13.71
C LEU A 240 5.33 2.83 -15.13
N ARG A 241 6.07 3.62 -15.93
CA ARG A 241 6.44 3.22 -17.30
C ARG A 241 7.31 1.96 -17.31
N TYR A 242 8.31 1.85 -16.42
CA TYR A 242 9.16 0.65 -16.34
C TYR A 242 8.35 -0.57 -15.97
N LEU A 243 7.47 -0.45 -14.99
CA LEU A 243 6.62 -1.54 -14.56
C LEU A 243 5.62 -1.96 -15.63
N ALA A 244 4.95 -0.99 -16.26
CA ALA A 244 3.99 -1.27 -17.33
C ALA A 244 4.64 -2.04 -18.49
N LEU A 245 5.86 -1.66 -18.88
CA LEU A 245 6.62 -2.34 -19.92
C LEU A 245 7.10 -3.73 -19.48
N ALA A 246 7.63 -3.85 -18.26
CA ALA A 246 8.17 -5.11 -17.77
C ALA A 246 7.08 -6.17 -17.57
N TRP A 247 5.88 -5.75 -17.14
CA TRP A 247 4.74 -6.62 -16.90
C TRP A 247 3.83 -6.80 -18.12
N GLY A 248 4.03 -6.03 -19.18
CA GLY A 248 3.09 -5.99 -20.30
C GLY A 248 1.67 -5.62 -19.80
N ALA A 249 1.54 -4.60 -18.94
CA ALA A 249 0.32 -4.26 -18.19
C ALA A 249 -0.77 -3.67 -19.12
N LEU A 250 -1.19 -4.43 -20.12
CA LEU A 250 -2.21 -4.02 -21.09
C LEU A 250 -3.60 -3.93 -20.46
N GLY A 251 -3.85 -4.68 -19.39
CA GLY A 251 -5.11 -4.63 -18.64
C GLY A 251 -5.24 -3.42 -17.71
N GLY A 252 -4.17 -2.64 -17.52
CA GLY A 252 -4.17 -1.39 -16.77
C GLY A 252 -3.10 -1.28 -15.69
N VAL A 253 -2.85 -0.03 -15.31
CA VAL A 253 -2.00 0.36 -14.17
C VAL A 253 -2.91 1.01 -13.15
N TYR A 254 -3.10 0.34 -12.03
CA TYR A 254 -3.94 0.80 -10.92
C TYR A 254 -3.07 1.48 -9.88
N LEU A 255 -3.52 2.62 -9.40
CA LEU A 255 -2.78 3.45 -8.46
C LEU A 255 -3.64 3.67 -7.21
N ALA A 256 -3.03 3.53 -6.03
CA ALA A 256 -3.71 3.77 -4.77
C ALA A 256 -2.77 4.46 -3.77
N GLY A 257 -3.30 4.87 -2.62
CA GLY A 257 -2.55 5.48 -1.53
C GLY A 257 -2.61 7.01 -1.53
N SER A 258 -2.44 7.59 -0.34
CA SER A 258 -2.54 9.04 -0.12
C SER A 258 -1.50 9.86 -0.89
N ILE A 259 -0.28 9.34 -1.02
CA ILE A 259 0.78 10.00 -1.80
C ILE A 259 0.39 10.09 -3.27
N THR A 260 -0.13 9.01 -3.86
CA THR A 260 -0.65 9.02 -5.24
C THR A 260 -1.71 10.10 -5.43
N ASN A 261 -2.70 10.13 -4.56
CA ASN A 261 -3.79 11.10 -4.65
C ASN A 261 -3.25 12.54 -4.59
N SER A 262 -2.36 12.83 -3.65
CA SER A 262 -1.78 14.17 -3.50
C SER A 262 -0.82 14.56 -4.64
N LEU A 263 -0.18 13.60 -5.29
CA LEU A 263 0.67 13.87 -6.44
C LEU A 263 -0.13 14.13 -7.72
N LEU A 264 -1.19 13.36 -7.96
CA LEU A 264 -1.91 13.35 -9.24
C LEU A 264 -3.15 14.25 -9.24
N PHE A 265 -3.80 14.43 -8.08
CA PHE A 265 -5.03 15.21 -7.97
C PHE A 265 -4.80 16.49 -7.15
N ASP A 266 -5.55 17.53 -7.47
CA ASP A 266 -5.50 18.79 -6.75
C ASP A 266 -6.45 18.71 -5.55
N THR A 267 -5.92 18.54 -4.34
CA THR A 267 -6.69 18.37 -3.10
C THR A 267 -7.71 19.50 -2.82
N LYS A 268 -7.64 20.62 -3.54
CA LYS A 268 -8.62 21.72 -3.43
C LYS A 268 -9.91 21.51 -4.22
N ARG A 269 -9.98 20.52 -5.13
CA ARG A 269 -11.20 20.27 -5.92
C ARG A 269 -12.26 19.47 -5.16
N GLU A 270 -11.90 18.67 -4.18
CA GLU A 270 -12.84 17.82 -3.44
C GLU A 270 -13.66 18.56 -2.37
N MET A 271 -13.16 19.68 -1.82
CA MET A 271 -13.88 20.47 -0.82
C MET A 271 -14.97 21.41 -1.39
N SER A 272 -15.09 21.51 -2.71
CA SER A 272 -16.11 22.37 -3.36
C SER A 272 -17.33 21.60 -3.88
N ASN A 273 -17.35 20.27 -3.76
CA ASN A 273 -18.44 19.39 -4.24
C ASN A 273 -19.09 18.53 -3.14
N SER A 274 -18.83 18.84 -1.85
CA SER A 274 -19.51 18.23 -0.70
C SER A 274 -20.54 19.15 -0.07
#